data_1b1f52e08f0ca89b64f36cfe3ad51914
#
_entry.id   1b1f52e08f0ca89b64f36cfe3ad51914
#
_cell.length_a   1.000
_cell.length_b   1.000
_cell.length_c   1.000
_cell.angle_alpha   90.00
_cell.angle_beta   90.00
_cell.angle_gamma   90.00
#
_symmetry.space_group_name_H-M   'P 1'
#
loop_
_entity.id
_entity.type
_entity.pdbx_description
1 polymer ?
#
loop_
_entity_poly.entity_id
_entity_poly.type
_entity_poly.pdbx_seq_one_letter_code
_entity_poly.pdbx_strand_id
1 'polypeptide(L)'
;MDYGQRLLDRGAQADLKKASQIATSLSILFPGFGQLLNRHYWKALCMAAAHLCLILLGFHVVMDAVRQGQAEHRVEIRSAPRSPYQRQPTMTGGLSTAVQELKRQGRLWQIGVLGGLDMGLYAWAILDAGLCALRREEDTFV
;
A
#
# COMPACT_ATOMS: atom_id res chain seq x y z
N MET A 1 47.33 -7.92 12.61
CA MET A 1 46.25 -6.97 12.26
C MET A 1 46.47 -5.68 12.97
N ASP A 2 46.70 -4.62 12.23
CA ASP A 2 47.07 -3.31 12.76
C ASP A 2 45.84 -2.59 13.38
N TYR A 3 46.07 -1.86 14.47
CA TYR A 3 45.03 -1.11 15.18
C TYR A 3 44.29 -0.12 14.25
N GLY A 4 45.00 0.47 13.29
CA GLY A 4 44.46 1.36 12.28
C GLY A 4 43.43 0.70 11.37
N GLN A 5 43.65 -0.53 10.95
CA GLN A 5 42.68 -1.29 10.11
C GLN A 5 41.39 -1.56 10.86
N ARG A 6 41.45 -1.90 12.14
CA ARG A 6 40.23 -2.12 12.95
C ARG A 6 39.39 -0.87 13.16
N LEU A 7 39.98 0.31 13.18
CA LEU A 7 39.22 1.58 13.28
C LEU A 7 38.55 1.93 11.98
N LEU A 8 39.21 1.70 10.84
CA LEU A 8 38.63 1.90 9.52
C LEU A 8 37.43 0.94 9.26
N ASP A 9 37.60 -0.33 9.65
CA ASP A 9 36.54 -1.34 9.52
C ASP A 9 35.31 -0.99 10.37
N ARG A 10 35.52 -0.48 11.60
CA ARG A 10 34.40 -0.02 12.45
C ARG A 10 33.68 1.20 11.89
N GLY A 11 34.39 2.13 11.28
CA GLY A 11 33.81 3.30 10.61
C GLY A 11 32.96 2.88 9.41
N ALA A 12 33.50 2.03 8.55
CA ALA A 12 32.80 1.50 7.39
C ALA A 12 31.53 0.72 7.77
N GLN A 13 31.61 -0.14 8.79
CA GLN A 13 30.45 -0.89 9.29
C GLN A 13 29.35 0.03 9.86
N ALA A 14 29.73 1.10 10.56
CA ALA A 14 28.77 2.06 11.10
C ALA A 14 28.03 2.80 9.99
N ASP A 15 28.71 3.17 8.91
CA ASP A 15 28.13 3.88 7.77
C ASP A 15 27.20 2.96 6.94
N LEU A 16 27.57 1.69 6.75
CA LEU A 16 26.75 0.68 6.10
C LEU A 16 25.47 0.42 6.89
N LYS A 17 25.56 0.29 8.20
CA LYS A 17 24.40 0.13 9.08
C LYS A 17 23.43 1.31 8.99
N LYS A 18 23.95 2.54 8.92
CA LYS A 18 23.13 3.74 8.69
C LYS A 18 22.47 3.71 7.33
N ALA A 19 23.18 3.34 6.26
CA ALA A 19 22.62 3.24 4.92
C ALA A 19 21.48 2.20 4.85
N SER A 20 21.66 1.04 5.48
CA SER A 20 20.62 0.01 5.60
C SER A 20 19.38 0.52 6.35
N GLN A 21 19.59 1.22 7.48
CA GLN A 21 18.47 1.81 8.23
C GLN A 21 17.71 2.86 7.42
N ILE A 22 18.42 3.70 6.67
CA ILE A 22 17.81 4.71 5.80
C ILE A 22 17.00 4.03 4.69
N ALA A 23 17.55 3.01 4.02
CA ALA A 23 16.86 2.27 2.98
C ALA A 23 15.58 1.59 3.50
N THR A 24 15.65 0.97 4.67
CA THR A 24 14.49 0.36 5.33
C THR A 24 13.45 1.40 5.71
N SER A 25 13.85 2.52 6.31
CA SER A 25 12.95 3.60 6.70
C SER A 25 12.23 4.23 5.50
N LEU A 26 12.93 4.40 4.37
CA LEU A 26 12.34 4.89 3.13
C LEU A 26 11.36 3.89 2.50
N SER A 27 11.62 2.59 2.63
CA SER A 27 10.69 1.55 2.20
C SER A 27 9.41 1.52 3.06
N ILE A 28 9.47 1.97 4.31
CA ILE A 28 8.30 2.16 5.18
C ILE A 28 7.43 3.32 4.70
N LEU A 29 8.01 4.39 4.17
CA LEU A 29 7.25 5.52 3.64
C LEU A 29 6.63 5.21 2.27
N PHE A 30 7.39 4.61 1.38
CA PHE A 30 6.94 4.23 0.04
C PHE A 30 7.54 2.89 -0.39
N PRO A 31 6.72 1.89 -0.74
CA PRO A 31 7.22 0.60 -1.19
C PRO A 31 8.07 0.77 -2.45
N GLY A 32 9.33 0.31 -2.38
CA GLY A 32 10.29 0.42 -3.46
C GLY A 32 11.35 1.53 -3.32
N PHE A 33 11.18 2.54 -2.48
CA PHE A 33 12.18 3.61 -2.32
C PHE A 33 13.52 3.11 -1.74
N GLY A 34 13.49 2.16 -0.82
CA GLY A 34 14.72 1.54 -0.33
C GLY A 34 15.51 0.83 -1.43
N GLN A 35 14.81 0.23 -2.39
CA GLN A 35 15.44 -0.42 -3.54
C GLN A 35 15.98 0.58 -4.56
N LEU A 36 15.36 1.75 -4.69
CA LEU A 36 15.87 2.87 -5.49
C LEU A 36 17.25 3.31 -4.97
N LEU A 37 17.42 3.43 -3.67
CA LEU A 37 18.72 3.72 -3.05
C LEU A 37 19.77 2.63 -3.29
N ASN A 38 19.32 1.36 -3.31
CA ASN A 38 20.18 0.22 -3.61
C ASN A 38 20.47 0.06 -5.11
N ARG A 39 20.09 1.04 -5.96
CA ARG A 39 20.23 1.05 -7.42
C ARG A 39 19.50 -0.08 -8.15
N HIS A 40 18.55 -0.73 -7.52
CA HIS A 40 17.70 -1.75 -8.15
C HIS A 40 16.43 -1.11 -8.75
N TYR A 41 16.60 -0.24 -9.74
CA TYR A 41 15.53 0.59 -10.33
C TYR A 41 14.34 -0.21 -10.84
N TRP A 42 14.59 -1.35 -11.49
CA TRP A 42 13.53 -2.22 -12.00
C TRP A 42 12.68 -2.83 -10.89
N LYS A 43 13.30 -3.30 -9.82
CA LYS A 43 12.57 -3.81 -8.65
C LYS A 43 11.73 -2.71 -8.00
N ALA A 44 12.32 -1.53 -7.82
CA ALA A 44 11.63 -0.37 -7.26
C ALA A 44 10.41 0.00 -8.10
N LEU A 45 10.54 0.06 -9.42
CA LEU A 45 9.47 0.38 -10.35
C LEU A 45 8.36 -0.68 -10.33
N CYS A 46 8.71 -1.97 -10.37
CA CYS A 46 7.73 -3.05 -10.32
C CYS A 46 6.93 -3.04 -9.00
N MET A 47 7.60 -2.80 -7.88
CA MET A 47 6.93 -2.73 -6.58
C MET A 47 5.99 -1.52 -6.48
N ALA A 48 6.43 -0.36 -6.91
CA ALA A 48 5.61 0.85 -6.93
C ALA A 48 4.39 0.68 -7.87
N ALA A 49 4.59 0.09 -9.04
CA ALA A 49 3.51 -0.20 -10.00
C ALA A 49 2.51 -1.21 -9.43
N ALA A 50 2.96 -2.30 -8.80
CA ALA A 50 2.10 -3.29 -8.19
C ALA A 50 1.26 -2.69 -7.05
N HIS A 51 1.87 -1.89 -6.18
CA HIS A 51 1.19 -1.17 -5.11
C HIS A 51 0.11 -0.23 -5.67
N LEU A 52 0.45 0.58 -6.67
CA LEU A 52 -0.48 1.48 -7.33
C LEU A 52 -1.65 0.71 -7.97
N CYS A 53 -1.39 -0.41 -8.62
CA CYS A 53 -2.44 -1.26 -9.20
C CYS A 53 -3.39 -1.79 -8.13
N LEU A 54 -2.90 -2.24 -6.98
CA LEU A 54 -3.73 -2.74 -5.88
C LEU A 54 -4.61 -1.62 -5.30
N ILE A 55 -4.07 -0.41 -5.12
CA ILE A 55 -4.83 0.76 -4.67
C ILE A 55 -5.94 1.10 -5.68
N LEU A 56 -5.62 1.16 -6.98
CA LEU A 56 -6.59 1.48 -8.02
C LEU A 56 -7.68 0.41 -8.11
N LEU A 57 -7.32 -0.87 -7.95
CA LEU A 57 -8.28 -1.96 -7.93
C LEU A 57 -9.23 -1.86 -6.72
N GLY A 58 -8.69 -1.58 -5.54
CA GLY A 58 -9.47 -1.35 -4.33
C GLY A 58 -10.41 -0.16 -4.50
N PHE A 59 -9.91 0.94 -5.06
CA PHE A 59 -10.73 2.11 -5.36
C PHE A 59 -11.86 1.78 -6.36
N HIS A 60 -11.57 1.01 -7.39
CA HIS A 60 -12.57 0.58 -8.37
C HIS A 60 -13.68 -0.25 -7.72
N VAL A 61 -13.33 -1.20 -6.84
CA VAL A 61 -14.31 -2.02 -6.11
C VAL A 61 -15.23 -1.16 -5.24
N VAL A 62 -14.66 -0.17 -4.54
CA VAL A 62 -15.43 0.76 -3.70
C VAL A 62 -16.35 1.63 -4.54
N MET A 63 -15.84 2.20 -5.64
CA MET A 63 -16.62 3.07 -6.52
C MET A 63 -17.75 2.33 -7.22
N ASP A 64 -17.52 1.08 -7.59
CA ASP A 64 -18.55 0.22 -8.19
C ASP A 64 -19.69 -0.03 -7.18
N ALA A 65 -19.35 -0.36 -5.94
CA ALA A 65 -20.34 -0.53 -4.86
C ALA A 65 -21.15 0.75 -4.59
N VAL A 66 -20.50 1.91 -4.58
CA VAL A 66 -21.18 3.21 -4.42
C VAL A 66 -22.16 3.46 -5.56
N ARG A 67 -21.76 3.21 -6.82
CA ARG A 67 -22.61 3.40 -8.00
C ARG A 67 -23.83 2.49 -7.96
N GLN A 68 -23.66 1.25 -7.58
CA GLN A 68 -24.77 0.29 -7.49
C GLN A 68 -25.76 0.69 -6.39
N GLY A 69 -25.29 1.07 -5.21
CA GLY A 69 -26.14 1.57 -4.12
C GLY A 69 -26.94 2.82 -4.51
N GLN A 70 -26.33 3.73 -5.27
CA GLN A 70 -27.02 4.92 -5.77
C GLN A 70 -28.08 4.58 -6.83
N ALA A 71 -27.81 3.60 -7.69
CA ALA A 71 -28.75 3.17 -8.72
C ALA A 71 -30.02 2.55 -8.11
N GLU A 72 -29.86 1.68 -7.11
CA GLU A 72 -30.99 1.06 -6.39
C GLU A 72 -31.84 2.10 -5.65
N HIS A 73 -31.19 3.03 -4.96
CA HIS A 73 -31.89 4.10 -4.25
C HIS A 73 -32.70 5.01 -5.20
N ARG A 74 -32.22 5.24 -6.43
CA ARG A 74 -32.96 5.99 -7.46
C ARG A 74 -34.19 5.23 -7.93
N VAL A 75 -34.14 3.91 -8.04
CA VAL A 75 -35.28 3.08 -8.46
C VAL A 75 -36.34 3.09 -7.36
N GLU A 76 -35.93 2.97 -6.09
CA GLU A 76 -36.82 3.00 -4.95
C GLU A 76 -37.57 4.34 -4.83
N ILE A 77 -36.90 5.47 -5.03
CA ILE A 77 -37.54 6.81 -5.04
C ILE A 77 -38.55 6.95 -6.19
N ARG A 78 -38.30 6.32 -7.35
CA ARG A 78 -39.21 6.37 -8.47
C ARG A 78 -40.48 5.52 -8.28
N SER A 79 -40.38 4.44 -7.55
CA SER A 79 -41.47 3.50 -7.28
C SER A 79 -42.31 3.87 -6.06
N ALA A 80 -41.79 4.73 -5.16
CA ALA A 80 -42.49 5.14 -3.95
C ALA A 80 -43.60 6.17 -4.31
N PRO A 81 -44.82 6.03 -3.74
CA PRO A 81 -45.89 7.03 -3.90
C PRO A 81 -45.40 8.37 -3.32
N ARG A 82 -45.51 9.45 -4.14
CA ARG A 82 -45.06 10.79 -3.77
C ARG A 82 -45.82 11.32 -2.56
N SER A 83 -45.21 11.20 -1.39
CA SER A 83 -45.66 11.89 -0.18
C SER A 83 -45.12 13.32 -0.19
N PRO A 84 -45.96 14.36 0.02
CA PRO A 84 -45.53 15.77 0.03
C PRO A 84 -44.55 16.11 1.16
N TYR A 85 -44.35 15.20 2.12
CA TYR A 85 -43.46 15.40 3.28
C TYR A 85 -42.14 14.59 3.20
N GLN A 86 -41.80 14.00 2.06
CA GLN A 86 -40.59 13.23 1.92
C GLN A 86 -39.37 14.16 1.88
N ARG A 87 -38.67 14.26 3.03
CA ARG A 87 -37.38 14.98 3.11
C ARG A 87 -36.43 14.41 2.07
N GLN A 88 -35.86 15.28 1.26
CA GLN A 88 -34.78 14.88 0.34
C GLN A 88 -33.69 14.17 1.14
N PRO A 89 -33.25 12.99 0.71
CA PRO A 89 -32.17 12.30 1.39
C PRO A 89 -30.91 13.17 1.31
N THR A 90 -30.46 13.62 2.47
CA THR A 90 -29.18 14.31 2.59
C THR A 90 -28.06 13.36 2.18
N MET A 91 -27.19 13.80 1.28
CA MET A 91 -26.00 13.07 0.80
C MET A 91 -24.93 12.89 1.90
N THR A 92 -25.30 12.54 3.11
CA THR A 92 -24.40 12.37 4.26
C THR A 92 -24.01 10.92 4.45
N GLY A 93 -23.39 10.28 3.45
CA GLY A 93 -23.11 8.88 3.65
C GLY A 93 -22.05 8.23 2.77
N GLY A 94 -21.09 8.98 2.25
CA GLY A 94 -20.18 8.43 1.24
C GLY A 94 -19.50 7.11 1.63
N LEU A 95 -18.73 7.08 2.70
CA LEU A 95 -17.93 5.90 3.06
C LEU A 95 -18.76 4.84 3.82
N SER A 96 -19.61 5.26 4.74
CA SER A 96 -20.48 4.36 5.51
C SER A 96 -21.48 3.62 4.61
N THR A 97 -22.03 4.31 3.63
CA THR A 97 -22.94 3.73 2.64
C THR A 97 -22.22 2.71 1.76
N ALA A 98 -20.99 3.02 1.31
CA ALA A 98 -20.18 2.09 0.55
C ALA A 98 -19.87 0.80 1.31
N VAL A 99 -19.52 0.90 2.59
CA VAL A 99 -19.22 -0.25 3.45
C VAL A 99 -20.48 -1.11 3.68
N GLN A 100 -21.63 -0.48 3.92
CA GLN A 100 -22.89 -1.19 4.06
C GLN A 100 -23.28 -1.92 2.78
N GLU A 101 -23.09 -1.27 1.63
CA GLU A 101 -23.40 -1.87 0.35
C GLU A 101 -22.48 -3.04 0.01
N LEU A 102 -21.18 -2.91 0.25
CA LEU A 102 -20.23 -4.01 0.12
C LEU A 102 -20.57 -5.20 1.03
N LYS A 103 -21.04 -4.91 2.25
CA LYS A 103 -21.51 -5.94 3.18
C LYS A 103 -22.77 -6.65 2.64
N ARG A 104 -23.73 -5.89 2.13
CA ARG A 104 -24.97 -6.42 1.53
C ARG A 104 -24.69 -7.32 0.32
N GLN A 105 -23.75 -6.93 -0.52
CA GLN A 105 -23.33 -7.69 -1.71
C GLN A 105 -22.39 -8.87 -1.37
N GLY A 106 -22.00 -9.05 -0.12
CA GLY A 106 -21.04 -10.07 0.29
C GLY A 106 -19.63 -9.86 -0.27
N ARG A 107 -19.27 -8.63 -0.72
CA ARG A 107 -17.99 -8.30 -1.38
C ARG A 107 -16.92 -7.77 -0.43
N LEU A 108 -17.20 -7.68 0.87
CA LEU A 108 -16.21 -7.20 1.85
C LEU A 108 -14.91 -8.02 1.84
N TRP A 109 -15.00 -9.32 1.53
CA TRP A 109 -13.83 -10.18 1.44
C TRP A 109 -12.86 -9.72 0.33
N GLN A 110 -13.36 -9.13 -0.77
CA GLN A 110 -12.51 -8.62 -1.86
C GLN A 110 -11.60 -7.49 -1.37
N ILE A 111 -12.14 -6.57 -0.57
CA ILE A 111 -11.33 -5.50 0.05
C ILE A 111 -10.34 -6.10 1.06
N GLY A 112 -10.77 -7.09 1.84
CA GLY A 112 -9.89 -7.79 2.78
C GLY A 112 -8.72 -8.48 2.06
N VAL A 113 -8.96 -9.16 0.95
CA VAL A 113 -7.93 -9.80 0.15
C VAL A 113 -7.00 -8.76 -0.50
N LEU A 114 -7.54 -7.70 -1.11
CA LEU A 114 -6.73 -6.66 -1.72
C LEU A 114 -5.86 -5.94 -0.68
N GLY A 115 -6.41 -5.60 0.47
CA GLY A 115 -5.66 -5.01 1.57
C GLY A 115 -4.59 -5.95 2.13
N GLY A 116 -4.89 -7.25 2.25
CA GLY A 116 -3.93 -8.26 2.67
C GLY A 116 -2.78 -8.44 1.68
N LEU A 117 -3.07 -8.44 0.38
CA LEU A 117 -2.05 -8.49 -0.68
C LEU A 117 -1.17 -7.25 -0.66
N ASP A 118 -1.77 -6.07 -0.49
CA ASP A 118 -1.03 -4.81 -0.42
C ASP A 118 -0.10 -4.76 0.80
N MET A 119 -0.59 -5.16 1.97
CA MET A 119 0.22 -5.28 3.18
C MET A 119 1.34 -6.32 3.03
N GLY A 120 1.07 -7.44 2.36
CA GLY A 120 2.08 -8.46 2.05
C GLY A 120 3.17 -7.93 1.12
N LEU A 121 2.80 -7.21 0.06
CA LEU A 121 3.73 -6.56 -0.85
C LEU A 121 4.58 -5.52 -0.12
N TYR A 122 3.95 -4.77 0.77
CA TYR A 122 4.61 -3.75 1.58
C TYR A 122 5.65 -4.37 2.53
N ALA A 123 5.27 -5.42 3.26
CA ALA A 123 6.18 -6.16 4.13
C ALA A 123 7.36 -6.76 3.35
N TRP A 124 7.09 -7.34 2.18
CA TRP A 124 8.11 -7.84 1.28
C TRP A 124 9.08 -6.75 0.83
N ALA A 125 8.58 -5.57 0.45
CA ALA A 125 9.42 -4.44 0.05
C ALA A 125 10.40 -4.00 1.14
N ILE A 126 9.94 -3.97 2.39
CA ILE A 126 10.78 -3.63 3.55
C ILE A 126 11.87 -4.69 3.77
N LEU A 127 11.48 -5.97 3.75
CA LEU A 127 12.42 -7.09 3.94
C LEU A 127 13.47 -7.15 2.84
N ASP A 128 13.05 -7.04 1.57
CA ASP A 128 13.98 -7.09 0.43
C ASP A 128 14.94 -5.90 0.42
N ALA A 129 14.50 -4.70 0.81
CA ALA A 129 15.36 -3.54 0.95
C ALA A 129 16.43 -3.74 2.04
N GLY A 130 16.07 -4.31 3.18
CA GLY A 130 16.98 -4.67 4.25
C GLY A 130 17.99 -5.75 3.85
N LEU A 131 17.52 -6.81 3.20
CA LEU A 131 18.37 -7.91 2.74
C LEU A 131 19.34 -7.49 1.62
N CYS A 132 18.90 -6.66 0.69
CA CYS A 132 19.76 -6.13 -0.37
C CYS A 132 20.87 -5.24 0.18
N ALA A 133 20.58 -4.46 1.23
CA ALA A 133 21.59 -3.64 1.90
C ALA A 133 22.65 -4.50 2.60
N LEU A 134 22.25 -5.61 3.23
CA LEU A 134 23.17 -6.54 3.90
C LEU A 134 24.06 -7.30 2.90
N ARG A 135 23.51 -7.79 1.78
CA ARG A 135 24.27 -8.51 0.74
C ARG A 135 25.36 -7.66 0.10
N ARG A 136 25.12 -6.36 -0.06
CA ARG A 136 26.11 -5.44 -0.61
C ARG A 136 27.35 -5.33 0.27
N GLU A 137 27.25 -5.61 1.56
CA GLU A 137 28.37 -5.66 2.48
C GLU A 137 29.34 -6.80 2.12
N GLU A 138 28.81 -7.99 1.78
CA GLU A 138 29.62 -9.17 1.45
C GLU A 138 30.46 -8.94 0.17
N ASP A 139 29.87 -8.31 -0.85
CA ASP A 139 30.54 -8.06 -2.14
C ASP A 139 31.64 -7.00 -2.08
N THR A 140 31.71 -6.22 -1.00
CA THR A 140 32.71 -5.14 -0.86
C THR A 140 33.98 -5.63 -0.15
N PHE A 141 33.96 -6.82 0.45
CA PHE A 141 35.08 -7.42 1.19
C PHE A 141 35.84 -8.52 0.40
N VAL A 142 35.49 -8.78 -0.86
CA VAL A 142 36.21 -9.66 -1.79
C VAL A 142 37.07 -8.85 -2.73
#